data_5c3ac1779cadc40ce11ac831d1f5e1ed
#
_entry.id   5c3ac1779cadc40ce11ac831d1f5e1ed
#
_cell.length_a   1.000
_cell.length_b   1.000
_cell.length_c   1.000
_cell.angle_alpha   90.00
_cell.angle_beta   90.00
_cell.angle_gamma   90.00
#
_symmetry.space_group_name_H-M   'P 1'
#
loop_
_entity.id
_entity.type
_entity.pdbx_description
1 polymer ?
#
loop_
_entity_poly.entity_id
_entity_poly.type
_entity_poly.pdbx_seq_one_letter_code
_entity_poly.pdbx_strand_id
1 'polypeptide(L)'
;MTGVVIKIRSLLKSLVKRLPHSLLMRIYHRWHVRECRAAANTAAQQLGIPRLDTFDISTLKRTDTLFVLGSGPSINRISPARWKGIASYDTAGFNFWPFHPFVPRMYFFESIPYESQEANISAEMYSVVKRMLIDRAAAYARVTKIITDVGVHRDTQLIFDLPSQWLPNLYVAYTVPVIARTETELTIGIRYLKKRRLFTKARRFWDLFKYCGSLSSIISVGVRMGYRRIVLCGIDMGKQEYFFQDRELFPRTASLEFGPKEHRHYTAEGQQWMVPMQVVVSVLMREVLEPAGVELYLENSASALAPLVPVVPTAIFAC
;
A
#
# COMPACT_ATOMS: atom_id res chain seq x y z
N MET A 1 30.56 30.56 3.38
CA MET A 1 29.10 30.60 3.34
C MET A 1 28.43 29.35 3.94
N THR A 2 29.11 28.26 4.18
CA THR A 2 28.58 26.98 4.70
C THR A 2 28.05 27.04 6.15
N GLY A 3 28.66 27.80 7.04
CA GLY A 3 28.27 27.83 8.47
C GLY A 3 26.92 28.54 8.75
N VAL A 4 26.53 29.53 7.96
CA VAL A 4 25.27 30.28 8.12
C VAL A 4 24.09 29.42 7.65
N VAL A 5 24.23 28.69 6.57
CA VAL A 5 23.19 27.79 6.04
C VAL A 5 22.89 26.64 7.00
N ILE A 6 23.92 26.09 7.66
CA ILE A 6 23.77 25.04 8.67
C ILE A 6 23.03 25.56 9.91
N LYS A 7 23.39 26.79 10.40
CA LYS A 7 22.69 27.42 11.53
C LYS A 7 21.21 27.73 11.21
N ILE A 8 20.90 28.21 10.00
CA ILE A 8 19.53 28.49 9.58
C ILE A 8 18.71 27.18 9.50
N ARG A 9 19.26 26.10 8.96
CA ARG A 9 18.60 24.78 8.96
C ARG A 9 18.35 24.23 10.37
N SER A 10 19.29 24.40 11.28
CA SER A 10 19.17 24.00 12.68
C SER A 10 18.09 24.80 13.42
N LEU A 11 18.07 26.12 13.22
CA LEU A 11 17.02 27.01 13.77
C LEU A 11 15.64 26.70 13.21
N LEU A 12 15.52 26.46 11.92
CA LEU A 12 14.27 26.05 11.28
C LEU A 12 13.79 24.68 11.83
N LYS A 13 14.69 23.70 12.01
CA LYS A 13 14.35 22.42 12.65
C LYS A 13 13.87 22.60 14.09
N SER A 14 14.47 23.51 14.85
CA SER A 14 14.07 23.81 16.23
C SER A 14 12.71 24.52 16.30
N LEU A 15 12.45 25.47 15.41
CA LEU A 15 11.16 26.16 15.30
C LEU A 15 10.05 25.20 14.86
N VAL A 16 10.31 24.34 13.88
CA VAL A 16 9.36 23.34 13.40
C VAL A 16 8.94 22.38 14.50
N LYS A 17 9.87 21.98 15.40
CA LYS A 17 9.56 21.10 16.56
C LYS A 17 8.63 21.75 17.59
N ARG A 18 8.51 23.08 17.62
CA ARG A 18 7.63 23.83 18.55
C ARG A 18 6.25 24.15 17.96
N LEU A 19 6.04 23.89 16.68
CA LEU A 19 4.74 24.14 16.06
C LEU A 19 3.71 23.11 16.53
N PRO A 20 2.44 23.52 16.76
CA PRO A 20 1.36 22.57 16.95
C PRO A 20 1.31 21.55 15.80
N HIS A 21 1.13 20.27 16.12
CA HIS A 21 1.15 19.20 15.13
C HIS A 21 0.18 19.45 13.96
N SER A 22 -0.99 20.03 14.24
CA SER A 22 -1.97 20.39 13.21
C SER A 22 -1.46 21.43 12.20
N LEU A 23 -0.62 22.37 12.64
CA LEU A 23 -0.01 23.35 11.76
C LEU A 23 1.14 22.74 10.96
N LEU A 24 1.97 21.92 11.62
CA LEU A 24 3.03 21.14 10.96
C LEU A 24 2.47 20.28 9.85
N MET A 25 1.38 19.56 10.12
CA MET A 25 0.66 18.76 9.13
C MET A 25 0.18 19.57 7.93
N ARG A 26 -0.34 20.79 8.15
CA ARG A 26 -0.79 21.64 7.04
C ARG A 26 0.34 22.09 6.13
N ILE A 27 1.48 22.46 6.71
CA ILE A 27 2.66 22.92 5.96
C ILE A 27 3.25 21.74 5.18
N TYR A 28 3.50 20.62 5.87
CA TYR A 28 4.05 19.40 5.28
C TYR A 28 3.15 18.88 4.15
N HIS A 29 1.86 18.77 4.41
CA HIS A 29 0.90 18.30 3.43
C HIS A 29 0.92 19.15 2.16
N ARG A 30 0.89 20.51 2.28
CA ARG A 30 0.93 21.39 1.11
C ARG A 30 2.19 21.18 0.28
N TRP A 31 3.34 21.13 0.94
CA TRP A 31 4.62 21.01 0.26
C TRP A 31 4.80 19.62 -0.34
N HIS A 32 4.67 18.57 0.45
CA HIS A 32 4.94 17.19 0.04
C HIS A 32 3.93 16.68 -1.00
N VAL A 33 2.65 16.99 -0.81
CA VAL A 33 1.62 16.64 -1.82
C VAL A 33 1.89 17.34 -3.15
N ARG A 34 2.34 18.58 -3.12
CA ARG A 34 2.70 19.29 -4.36
C ARG A 34 3.86 18.60 -5.09
N GLU A 35 4.88 18.19 -4.35
CA GLU A 35 6.04 17.48 -4.93
C GLU A 35 5.65 16.10 -5.46
N CYS A 36 5.01 15.26 -4.66
CA CYS A 36 4.57 13.94 -5.10
C CYS A 36 3.63 14.02 -6.31
N ARG A 37 2.71 14.97 -6.30
CA ARG A 37 1.80 15.20 -7.41
C ARG A 37 2.55 15.66 -8.67
N ALA A 38 3.51 16.55 -8.56
CA ALA A 38 4.32 17.01 -9.69
C ALA A 38 5.16 15.87 -10.27
N ALA A 39 5.82 15.10 -9.43
CA ALA A 39 6.62 13.95 -9.87
C ALA A 39 5.77 12.88 -10.57
N ALA A 40 4.63 12.52 -9.98
CA ALA A 40 3.70 11.58 -10.60
C ALA A 40 3.16 12.07 -11.95
N ASN A 41 2.85 13.37 -12.06
CA ASN A 41 2.41 13.97 -13.32
C ASN A 41 3.51 13.96 -14.38
N THR A 42 4.74 14.29 -14.01
CA THR A 42 5.90 14.25 -14.93
C THR A 42 6.13 12.84 -15.44
N ALA A 43 6.16 11.83 -14.57
CA ALA A 43 6.35 10.45 -14.98
C ALA A 43 5.20 9.95 -15.88
N ALA A 44 3.95 10.29 -15.54
CA ALA A 44 2.79 9.97 -16.35
C ALA A 44 2.92 10.52 -17.78
N GLN A 45 3.34 11.79 -17.91
CA GLN A 45 3.56 12.45 -19.22
C GLN A 45 4.73 11.83 -19.99
N GLN A 46 5.88 11.61 -19.34
CA GLN A 46 7.08 11.06 -19.99
C GLN A 46 6.86 9.65 -20.54
N LEU A 47 6.07 8.84 -19.85
CA LEU A 47 5.83 7.44 -20.22
C LEU A 47 4.52 7.22 -20.98
N GLY A 48 3.71 8.25 -21.17
CA GLY A 48 2.38 8.11 -21.76
C GLY A 48 1.40 7.28 -20.92
N ILE A 49 1.65 7.14 -19.62
CA ILE A 49 0.80 6.38 -18.70
C ILE A 49 -0.31 7.31 -18.17
N PRO A 50 -1.60 6.93 -18.25
CA PRO A 50 -2.68 7.77 -17.74
C PRO A 50 -2.63 7.88 -16.21
N ARG A 51 -3.08 9.02 -15.68
CA ARG A 51 -3.32 9.19 -14.25
C ARG A 51 -4.59 8.44 -13.83
N LEU A 52 -4.63 7.96 -12.61
CA LEU A 52 -5.77 7.21 -12.10
C LEU A 52 -7.09 8.02 -12.11
N ASP A 53 -7.04 9.35 -11.95
CA ASP A 53 -8.23 10.21 -12.00
C ASP A 53 -8.85 10.36 -13.40
N THR A 54 -8.18 9.90 -14.46
CA THR A 54 -8.76 9.82 -15.80
C THR A 54 -9.65 8.60 -15.99
N PHE A 55 -9.53 7.62 -15.10
CA PHE A 55 -10.28 6.36 -15.11
C PHE A 55 -11.40 6.37 -14.06
N ASP A 56 -12.58 5.87 -14.42
CA ASP A 56 -13.66 5.66 -13.46
C ASP A 56 -13.43 4.33 -12.71
N ILE A 57 -12.72 4.40 -11.59
CA ILE A 57 -12.36 3.23 -10.80
C ILE A 57 -13.60 2.48 -10.24
N SER A 58 -14.75 3.15 -10.13
CA SER A 58 -15.97 2.53 -9.65
C SER A 58 -16.49 1.43 -10.58
N THR A 59 -16.07 1.43 -11.85
CA THR A 59 -16.40 0.38 -12.83
C THR A 59 -15.76 -0.98 -12.50
N LEU A 60 -14.72 -0.98 -11.65
CA LEU A 60 -14.08 -2.20 -11.18
C LEU A 60 -14.86 -2.88 -10.05
N LYS A 61 -15.71 -2.12 -9.35
CA LYS A 61 -16.54 -2.66 -8.26
C LYS A 61 -17.72 -3.45 -8.83
N ARG A 62 -17.75 -4.76 -8.59
CA ARG A 62 -18.84 -5.68 -8.97
C ARG A 62 -19.60 -6.19 -7.75
N THR A 63 -18.95 -6.23 -6.60
CA THR A 63 -19.49 -6.73 -5.35
C THR A 63 -19.33 -5.70 -4.22
N ASP A 64 -20.00 -5.91 -3.11
CA ASP A 64 -19.81 -5.05 -1.92
C ASP A 64 -18.62 -5.48 -1.04
N THR A 65 -17.90 -6.52 -1.44
CA THR A 65 -16.76 -7.07 -0.70
C THR A 65 -15.48 -6.98 -1.54
N LEU A 66 -14.41 -6.45 -0.95
CA LEU A 66 -13.07 -6.41 -1.50
C LEU A 66 -12.16 -7.36 -0.70
N PHE A 67 -11.56 -8.33 -1.37
CA PHE A 67 -10.48 -9.12 -0.80
C PHE A 67 -9.12 -8.46 -1.11
N VAL A 68 -8.38 -8.12 -0.06
CA VAL A 68 -7.04 -7.54 -0.15
C VAL A 68 -6.01 -8.64 0.07
N LEU A 69 -5.20 -8.88 -0.94
CA LEU A 69 -4.29 -10.03 -1.03
C LEU A 69 -2.86 -9.57 -0.78
N GLY A 70 -2.35 -9.84 0.42
CA GLY A 70 -0.99 -9.55 0.86
C GLY A 70 -0.04 -10.72 0.67
N SER A 71 1.20 -10.55 1.13
CA SER A 71 2.27 -11.50 0.85
C SER A 71 2.65 -12.40 2.04
N GLY A 72 1.88 -12.41 3.12
CA GLY A 72 2.18 -13.24 4.30
C GLY A 72 1.98 -14.74 4.04
N PRO A 73 2.65 -15.61 4.80
CA PRO A 73 2.66 -17.07 4.59
C PRO A 73 1.29 -17.74 4.81
N SER A 74 0.35 -17.10 5.52
CA SER A 74 -1.00 -17.64 5.68
C SER A 74 -1.77 -17.83 4.36
N ILE A 75 -1.36 -17.16 3.29
CA ILE A 75 -1.89 -17.36 1.93
C ILE A 75 -1.81 -18.84 1.51
N ASN A 76 -0.74 -19.53 1.86
CA ASN A 76 -0.52 -20.93 1.51
C ASN A 76 -1.50 -21.91 2.21
N ARG A 77 -2.21 -21.44 3.23
CA ARG A 77 -3.20 -22.23 3.96
C ARG A 77 -4.62 -22.05 3.44
N ILE A 78 -4.85 -21.15 2.49
CA ILE A 78 -6.16 -20.93 1.89
C ILE A 78 -6.49 -22.12 0.98
N SER A 79 -7.55 -22.86 1.34
CA SER A 79 -7.95 -24.05 0.58
C SER A 79 -8.43 -23.70 -0.84
N PRO A 80 -8.37 -24.64 -1.79
CA PRO A 80 -8.91 -24.44 -3.15
C PRO A 80 -10.38 -24.02 -3.17
N ALA A 81 -11.20 -24.53 -2.26
CA ALA A 81 -12.60 -24.15 -2.14
C ALA A 81 -12.74 -22.67 -1.71
N ARG A 82 -11.93 -22.20 -0.75
CA ARG A 82 -11.92 -20.79 -0.36
C ARG A 82 -11.40 -19.89 -1.49
N TRP A 83 -10.38 -20.31 -2.23
CA TRP A 83 -9.92 -19.58 -3.41
C TRP A 83 -11.01 -19.41 -4.45
N LYS A 84 -11.83 -20.45 -4.68
CA LYS A 84 -13.00 -20.36 -5.55
C LYS A 84 -14.01 -19.32 -5.05
N GLY A 85 -14.27 -19.29 -3.74
CA GLY A 85 -15.11 -18.27 -3.12
C GLY A 85 -14.51 -16.87 -3.28
N ILE A 86 -13.22 -16.66 -2.98
CA ILE A 86 -12.52 -15.37 -3.15
C ILE A 86 -12.61 -14.86 -4.60
N ALA A 87 -12.49 -15.76 -5.58
CA ALA A 87 -12.52 -15.42 -7.01
C ALA A 87 -13.88 -14.86 -7.46
N SER A 88 -14.98 -15.10 -6.73
CA SER A 88 -16.29 -14.54 -7.01
C SER A 88 -16.46 -13.08 -6.59
N TYR A 89 -15.53 -12.55 -5.80
CA TYR A 89 -15.51 -11.19 -5.30
C TYR A 89 -14.51 -10.30 -6.02
N ASP A 90 -14.51 -9.02 -5.69
CA ASP A 90 -13.47 -8.10 -6.12
C ASP A 90 -12.21 -8.33 -5.32
N THR A 91 -11.06 -8.33 -6.00
CA THR A 91 -9.76 -8.65 -5.41
C THR A 91 -8.71 -7.59 -5.74
N ALA A 92 -7.88 -7.23 -4.76
CA ALA A 92 -6.76 -6.33 -4.92
C ALA A 92 -5.49 -6.98 -4.36
N GLY A 93 -4.55 -7.32 -5.22
CA GLY A 93 -3.22 -7.77 -4.82
C GLY A 93 -2.24 -6.60 -4.71
N PHE A 94 -1.16 -6.74 -3.93
CA PHE A 94 -0.14 -5.70 -3.87
C PHE A 94 1.28 -6.24 -3.65
N ASN A 95 2.26 -5.41 -3.96
CA ASN A 95 3.70 -5.67 -3.84
C ASN A 95 4.11 -7.00 -4.51
N PHE A 96 4.53 -8.00 -3.74
CA PHE A 96 5.01 -9.29 -4.25
C PHE A 96 3.90 -10.25 -4.71
N TRP A 97 2.66 -9.80 -4.76
CA TRP A 97 1.54 -10.65 -5.16
C TRP A 97 1.71 -11.36 -6.51
N PRO A 98 2.37 -10.79 -7.55
CA PRO A 98 2.57 -11.50 -8.82
C PRO A 98 3.35 -12.81 -8.73
N PHE A 99 4.05 -13.13 -7.64
CA PHE A 99 4.60 -14.46 -7.41
C PHE A 99 3.50 -15.52 -7.22
N HIS A 100 2.31 -15.12 -6.76
CA HIS A 100 1.17 -16.03 -6.60
C HIS A 100 0.49 -16.32 -7.95
N PRO A 101 0.04 -17.59 -8.21
CA PRO A 101 -0.65 -17.92 -9.47
C PRO A 101 -2.00 -17.23 -9.63
N PHE A 102 -2.71 -16.92 -8.54
CA PHE A 102 -3.99 -16.22 -8.58
C PHE A 102 -3.81 -14.78 -9.07
N VAL A 103 -4.53 -14.40 -10.12
CA VAL A 103 -4.48 -13.06 -10.72
C VAL A 103 -5.64 -12.22 -10.18
N PRO A 104 -5.37 -11.13 -9.46
CA PRO A 104 -6.40 -10.26 -8.90
C PRO A 104 -7.00 -9.36 -9.98
N ARG A 105 -8.12 -8.72 -9.68
CA ARG A 105 -8.75 -7.72 -10.57
C ARG A 105 -8.02 -6.38 -10.56
N MET A 106 -7.45 -6.01 -9.43
CA MET A 106 -6.63 -4.81 -9.24
C MET A 106 -5.27 -5.21 -8.67
N TYR A 107 -4.23 -4.51 -9.08
CA TYR A 107 -2.89 -4.71 -8.54
C TYR A 107 -2.25 -3.37 -8.22
N PHE A 108 -1.78 -3.24 -7.00
CA PHE A 108 -1.11 -2.05 -6.48
C PHE A 108 0.36 -2.35 -6.25
N PHE A 109 1.23 -1.46 -6.70
CA PHE A 109 2.66 -1.58 -6.42
C PHE A 109 3.33 -0.22 -6.36
N GLU A 110 4.48 -0.20 -5.72
CA GLU A 110 5.26 1.00 -5.49
C GLU A 110 6.36 1.11 -6.56
N SER A 111 6.61 2.32 -7.03
CA SER A 111 7.81 2.57 -7.82
C SER A 111 8.98 2.66 -6.86
N ILE A 112 9.85 1.65 -6.89
CA ILE A 112 11.03 1.56 -6.04
C ILE A 112 12.27 2.06 -6.77
N PRO A 113 13.29 2.60 -6.06
CA PRO A 113 14.60 2.91 -6.62
C PRO A 113 15.37 1.62 -6.93
N TYR A 114 16.40 1.73 -7.77
CA TYR A 114 17.30 0.60 -8.07
C TYR A 114 18.01 0.10 -6.81
N GLU A 115 18.49 1.02 -5.99
CA GLU A 115 19.11 0.74 -4.71
C GLU A 115 18.87 1.92 -3.76
N SER A 116 18.52 1.66 -2.50
CA SER A 116 18.34 2.69 -1.50
C SER A 116 18.48 2.12 -0.10
N GLN A 117 19.44 2.62 0.65
CA GLN A 117 19.57 2.31 2.09
C GLN A 117 18.38 2.85 2.89
N GLU A 118 17.88 4.04 2.56
CA GLU A 118 16.73 4.65 3.25
C GLU A 118 15.44 3.83 3.06
N ALA A 119 15.26 3.24 1.89
CA ALA A 119 14.10 2.41 1.57
C ALA A 119 14.34 0.91 1.84
N ASN A 120 15.52 0.53 2.31
CA ASN A 120 15.94 -0.88 2.48
C ASN A 120 15.73 -1.71 1.20
N ILE A 121 16.09 -1.13 0.05
CA ILE A 121 16.02 -1.74 -1.28
C ILE A 121 17.44 -2.05 -1.73
N SER A 122 17.74 -3.33 -2.00
CA SER A 122 18.98 -3.75 -2.64
C SER A 122 18.78 -3.90 -4.16
N ALA A 123 19.89 -3.81 -4.91
CA ALA A 123 19.90 -4.06 -6.34
C ALA A 123 19.39 -5.47 -6.68
N GLU A 124 19.65 -6.46 -5.81
CA GLU A 124 19.12 -7.81 -5.95
C GLU A 124 17.60 -7.83 -5.83
N MET A 125 17.05 -7.22 -4.76
CA MET A 125 15.60 -7.09 -4.58
C MET A 125 14.94 -6.40 -5.77
N TYR A 126 15.53 -5.32 -6.28
CA TYR A 126 15.06 -4.65 -7.47
C TYR A 126 15.00 -5.57 -8.68
N SER A 127 16.09 -6.33 -8.92
CA SER A 127 16.20 -7.28 -10.03
C SER A 127 15.15 -8.38 -9.94
N VAL A 128 14.88 -8.88 -8.72
CA VAL A 128 13.86 -9.88 -8.45
C VAL A 128 12.46 -9.33 -8.77
N VAL A 129 12.15 -8.13 -8.28
CA VAL A 129 10.86 -7.47 -8.57
C VAL A 129 10.68 -7.26 -10.07
N LYS A 130 11.71 -6.75 -10.75
CA LYS A 130 11.68 -6.55 -12.21
C LYS A 130 11.43 -7.85 -12.96
N ARG A 131 12.12 -8.94 -12.59
CA ARG A 131 11.94 -10.26 -13.18
C ARG A 131 10.52 -10.79 -12.96
N MET A 132 10.01 -10.70 -11.74
CA MET A 132 8.63 -11.07 -11.40
C MET A 132 7.62 -10.36 -12.31
N LEU A 133 7.78 -9.05 -12.52
CA LEU A 133 6.91 -8.29 -13.40
C LEU A 133 7.01 -8.78 -14.86
N ILE A 134 8.22 -9.04 -15.36
CA ILE A 134 8.41 -9.59 -16.72
C ILE A 134 7.71 -10.94 -16.86
N ASP A 135 7.94 -11.87 -15.95
CA ASP A 135 7.44 -13.25 -16.02
C ASP A 135 5.90 -13.31 -15.93
N ARG A 136 5.28 -12.31 -15.29
CA ARG A 136 3.82 -12.25 -15.09
C ARG A 136 3.10 -11.29 -16.04
N ALA A 137 3.80 -10.63 -16.94
CA ALA A 137 3.24 -9.59 -17.80
C ALA A 137 1.98 -10.05 -18.58
N ALA A 138 2.03 -11.22 -19.19
CA ALA A 138 0.91 -11.77 -19.96
C ALA A 138 -0.33 -12.01 -19.08
N ALA A 139 -0.15 -12.58 -17.88
CA ALA A 139 -1.25 -12.84 -16.95
C ALA A 139 -1.91 -11.54 -16.44
N TYR A 140 -1.13 -10.46 -16.33
CA TYR A 140 -1.58 -9.16 -15.82
C TYR A 140 -2.02 -8.18 -16.93
N ALA A 141 -2.02 -8.57 -18.20
CA ALA A 141 -2.35 -7.68 -19.31
C ALA A 141 -3.75 -7.01 -19.15
N ARG A 142 -4.72 -7.74 -18.60
CA ARG A 142 -6.10 -7.25 -18.37
C ARG A 142 -6.36 -6.72 -16.96
N VAL A 143 -5.40 -6.83 -16.06
CA VAL A 143 -5.51 -6.34 -14.69
C VAL A 143 -5.39 -4.82 -14.67
N THR A 144 -6.23 -4.14 -13.90
CA THR A 144 -6.02 -2.72 -13.62
C THR A 144 -4.87 -2.58 -12.63
N LYS A 145 -3.78 -1.97 -13.08
CA LYS A 145 -2.56 -1.78 -12.30
C LYS A 145 -2.45 -0.34 -11.87
N ILE A 146 -2.08 -0.12 -10.62
CA ILE A 146 -1.92 1.21 -10.02
C ILE A 146 -0.52 1.28 -9.43
N ILE A 147 0.31 2.15 -9.99
CA ILE A 147 1.65 2.42 -9.48
C ILE A 147 1.65 3.69 -8.63
N THR A 148 2.29 3.61 -7.47
CA THR A 148 2.41 4.69 -6.50
C THR A 148 3.86 5.03 -6.19
N ASP A 149 4.09 6.02 -5.33
CA ASP A 149 5.39 6.45 -4.82
C ASP A 149 6.38 6.93 -5.89
N VAL A 150 5.86 7.29 -7.04
CA VAL A 150 6.65 7.91 -8.09
C VAL A 150 7.19 9.26 -7.58
N GLY A 151 8.51 9.41 -7.51
CA GLY A 151 9.19 10.62 -7.03
C GLY A 151 9.21 10.80 -5.50
N VAL A 152 8.75 9.82 -4.72
CA VAL A 152 8.94 9.80 -3.25
C VAL A 152 10.43 9.65 -2.93
N HIS A 153 11.12 8.81 -3.67
CA HIS A 153 12.58 8.68 -3.66
C HIS A 153 13.14 9.37 -4.89
N ARG A 154 14.25 10.10 -4.74
CA ARG A 154 14.87 10.88 -5.83
C ARG A 154 15.24 10.01 -7.03
N ASP A 155 15.62 8.75 -6.77
CA ASP A 155 16.11 7.81 -7.76
C ASP A 155 15.08 6.71 -8.08
N THR A 156 13.79 7.03 -7.99
CA THR A 156 12.70 6.11 -8.37
C THR A 156 12.87 5.65 -9.81
N GLN A 157 13.11 4.36 -10.02
CA GLN A 157 13.47 3.82 -11.33
C GLN A 157 12.47 2.80 -11.87
N LEU A 158 11.83 2.00 -11.01
CA LEU A 158 11.02 0.86 -11.46
C LEU A 158 9.96 1.25 -12.51
N ILE A 159 9.33 2.41 -12.37
CA ILE A 159 8.32 2.87 -13.34
C ILE A 159 8.90 3.03 -14.76
N PHE A 160 10.19 3.43 -14.89
CA PHE A 160 10.87 3.61 -16.17
C PHE A 160 11.40 2.30 -16.74
N ASP A 161 11.53 1.26 -15.92
CA ASP A 161 12.05 -0.05 -16.29
C ASP A 161 10.96 -1.10 -16.51
N LEU A 162 9.70 -0.69 -16.47
CA LEU A 162 8.56 -1.61 -16.68
C LEU A 162 8.58 -2.15 -18.12
N PRO A 163 8.37 -3.47 -18.31
CA PRO A 163 8.22 -4.01 -19.66
C PRO A 163 6.94 -3.45 -20.32
N SER A 164 6.98 -3.23 -21.63
CA SER A 164 5.88 -2.64 -22.40
C SER A 164 4.55 -3.37 -22.20
N GLN A 165 4.56 -4.68 -21.95
CA GLN A 165 3.39 -5.50 -21.69
C GLN A 165 2.67 -5.13 -20.37
N TRP A 166 3.32 -4.39 -19.46
CA TRP A 166 2.70 -3.90 -18.22
C TRP A 166 1.96 -2.58 -18.41
N LEU A 167 2.26 -1.82 -19.47
CA LEU A 167 1.68 -0.49 -19.69
C LEU A 167 0.16 -0.49 -19.93
N PRO A 168 -0.44 -1.47 -20.65
CA PRO A 168 -1.90 -1.53 -20.79
C PRO A 168 -2.58 -1.59 -19.42
N ASN A 169 -3.61 -0.77 -19.20
CA ASN A 169 -4.35 -0.68 -17.92
C ASN A 169 -3.47 -0.32 -16.69
N LEU A 170 -2.33 0.31 -16.91
CA LEU A 170 -1.50 0.89 -15.87
C LEU A 170 -1.88 2.36 -15.66
N TYR A 171 -2.04 2.75 -14.39
CA TYR A 171 -2.38 4.11 -13.99
C TYR A 171 -1.41 4.60 -12.92
N VAL A 172 -1.04 5.87 -13.00
CA VAL A 172 -0.21 6.53 -11.99
C VAL A 172 -1.10 7.17 -10.94
N ALA A 173 -0.78 6.92 -9.67
CA ALA A 173 -1.33 7.63 -8.53
C ALA A 173 -0.21 8.20 -7.67
N TYR A 174 -0.49 9.22 -6.86
CA TYR A 174 0.46 9.72 -5.89
C TYR A 174 -0.03 9.50 -4.46
N THR A 175 0.90 9.38 -3.54
CA THR A 175 0.59 9.15 -2.14
C THR A 175 0.51 10.45 -1.35
N VAL A 176 -0.41 10.46 -0.41
CA VAL A 176 -0.63 11.54 0.55
C VAL A 176 -0.24 11.03 1.93
N PRO A 177 0.98 11.30 2.40
CA PRO A 177 1.45 10.82 3.68
C PRO A 177 0.95 11.67 4.85
N VAL A 178 1.04 11.09 6.03
CA VAL A 178 0.86 11.77 7.31
C VAL A 178 2.18 11.73 8.07
N ILE A 179 2.52 12.81 8.77
CA ILE A 179 3.58 12.79 9.76
C ILE A 179 2.94 12.41 11.10
N ALA A 180 3.36 11.31 11.68
CA ALA A 180 2.90 10.92 13.01
C ALA A 180 3.94 10.00 13.66
N ARG A 181 4.15 10.15 14.97
CA ARG A 181 4.99 9.30 15.81
C ARG A 181 4.19 8.67 16.94
N THR A 182 2.99 9.16 17.13
CA THR A 182 2.04 8.69 18.16
C THR A 182 0.67 8.48 17.54
N GLU A 183 -0.16 7.70 18.20
CA GLU A 183 -1.56 7.49 17.81
C GLU A 183 -2.34 8.82 17.74
N THR A 184 -2.10 9.70 18.70
CA THR A 184 -2.74 11.02 18.74
C THR A 184 -2.39 11.85 17.51
N GLU A 185 -1.11 11.90 17.14
CA GLU A 185 -0.65 12.62 15.93
C GLU A 185 -1.24 12.01 14.67
N LEU A 186 -1.30 10.68 14.57
CA LEU A 186 -1.91 9.97 13.45
C LEU A 186 -3.41 10.30 13.35
N THR A 187 -4.11 10.28 14.48
CA THR A 187 -5.53 10.64 14.55
C THR A 187 -5.77 12.06 14.05
N ILE A 188 -4.96 13.03 14.47
CA ILE A 188 -5.02 14.41 14.00
C ILE A 188 -4.81 14.47 12.49
N GLY A 189 -3.81 13.76 11.98
CA GLY A 189 -3.51 13.69 10.55
C GLY A 189 -4.66 13.10 9.74
N ILE A 190 -5.22 11.97 10.17
CA ILE A 190 -6.36 11.32 9.49
C ILE A 190 -7.60 12.22 9.51
N ARG A 191 -7.93 12.86 10.63
CA ARG A 191 -9.03 13.82 10.73
C ARG A 191 -8.83 15.02 9.80
N TYR A 192 -7.59 15.50 9.67
CA TYR A 192 -7.26 16.56 8.72
C TYR A 192 -7.51 16.12 7.27
N LEU A 193 -7.09 14.91 6.89
CA LEU A 193 -7.31 14.36 5.54
C LEU A 193 -8.80 14.07 5.28
N LYS A 194 -9.54 13.61 6.30
CA LYS A 194 -11.00 13.41 6.23
C LYS A 194 -11.74 14.70 5.92
N LYS A 195 -11.38 15.82 6.56
CA LYS A 195 -11.91 17.16 6.24
C LYS A 195 -11.62 17.56 4.79
N ARG A 196 -10.57 17.04 4.19
CA ARG A 196 -10.22 17.23 2.76
C ARG A 196 -10.84 16.20 1.83
N ARG A 197 -11.78 15.41 2.32
CA ARG A 197 -12.52 14.38 1.57
C ARG A 197 -11.65 13.24 1.02
N LEU A 198 -10.43 13.02 1.56
CA LEU A 198 -9.54 11.97 1.06
C LEU A 198 -10.12 10.55 1.27
N PHE A 199 -11.03 10.38 2.21
CA PHE A 199 -11.71 9.09 2.49
C PHE A 199 -13.18 9.09 2.04
N THR A 200 -13.59 10.07 1.25
CA THR A 200 -14.97 10.14 0.75
C THR A 200 -15.10 9.30 -0.53
N LYS A 201 -16.21 8.60 -0.67
CA LYS A 201 -16.53 7.85 -1.89
C LYS A 201 -16.39 8.73 -3.12
N ALA A 202 -15.65 8.22 -4.14
CA ALA A 202 -15.36 8.94 -5.35
C ALA A 202 -15.21 7.99 -6.53
N ARG A 203 -15.66 8.41 -7.71
CA ARG A 203 -15.47 7.63 -8.94
C ARG A 203 -14.10 7.82 -9.57
N ARG A 204 -13.50 8.98 -9.35
CA ARG A 204 -12.20 9.37 -9.93
C ARG A 204 -11.35 10.02 -8.85
N PHE A 205 -10.15 9.53 -8.69
CA PHE A 205 -9.13 10.06 -7.78
C PHE A 205 -7.77 9.49 -8.15
N TRP A 206 -6.71 10.16 -7.76
CA TRP A 206 -5.32 9.68 -7.91
C TRP A 206 -4.44 10.00 -6.71
N ASP A 207 -5.04 10.61 -5.68
CA ASP A 207 -4.45 10.87 -4.37
C ASP A 207 -4.78 9.71 -3.43
N LEU A 208 -3.79 8.95 -3.00
CA LEU A 208 -3.94 7.80 -2.14
C LEU A 208 -3.35 8.07 -0.76
N PHE A 209 -4.12 7.86 0.29
CA PHE A 209 -3.57 7.88 1.64
C PHE A 209 -2.52 6.77 1.79
N LYS A 210 -1.35 7.10 2.33
CA LYS A 210 -0.34 6.10 2.68
C LYS A 210 0.36 6.46 3.98
N TYR A 211 0.36 5.50 4.90
CA TYR A 211 1.12 5.59 6.13
C TYR A 211 1.51 4.18 6.59
N CYS A 212 2.77 3.98 6.94
CA CYS A 212 3.32 2.71 7.41
C CYS A 212 3.26 1.54 6.41
N GLY A 213 2.88 1.77 5.14
CA GLY A 213 2.87 0.74 4.10
C GLY A 213 1.63 0.74 3.23
N SER A 214 1.68 -0.06 2.15
CA SER A 214 0.67 -0.12 1.10
C SER A 214 -0.71 -0.57 1.59
N LEU A 215 -0.78 -1.35 2.69
CA LEU A 215 -2.06 -1.80 3.27
C LEU A 215 -2.99 -0.61 3.58
N SER A 216 -2.46 0.44 4.21
CA SER A 216 -3.25 1.63 4.54
C SER A 216 -3.83 2.33 3.30
N SER A 217 -3.08 2.33 2.19
CA SER A 217 -3.54 2.86 0.91
C SER A 217 -4.70 2.05 0.35
N ILE A 218 -4.58 0.72 0.36
CA ILE A 218 -5.58 -0.17 -0.24
C ILE A 218 -6.89 -0.16 0.57
N ILE A 219 -6.80 -0.13 1.91
CA ILE A 219 -7.98 0.08 2.78
C ILE A 219 -8.67 1.41 2.41
N SER A 220 -7.89 2.49 2.28
CA SER A 220 -8.42 3.80 1.87
C SER A 220 -9.09 3.77 0.49
N VAL A 221 -8.49 3.08 -0.48
CA VAL A 221 -9.07 2.89 -1.81
C VAL A 221 -10.39 2.11 -1.72
N GLY A 222 -10.45 1.04 -0.91
CA GLY A 222 -11.66 0.27 -0.68
C GLY A 222 -12.83 1.13 -0.18
N VAL A 223 -12.55 2.01 0.79
CA VAL A 223 -13.54 3.00 1.29
C VAL A 223 -13.99 3.94 0.17
N ARG A 224 -13.03 4.50 -0.59
CA ARG A 224 -13.34 5.46 -1.68
C ARG A 224 -14.12 4.85 -2.82
N MET A 225 -13.88 3.58 -3.12
CA MET A 225 -14.67 2.81 -4.09
C MET A 225 -16.06 2.42 -3.55
N GLY A 226 -16.31 2.58 -2.25
CA GLY A 226 -17.60 2.31 -1.62
C GLY A 226 -17.87 0.83 -1.37
N TYR A 227 -16.83 0.04 -1.08
CA TYR A 227 -17.02 -1.31 -0.55
C TYR A 227 -17.62 -1.25 0.85
N ARG A 228 -18.48 -2.20 1.16
CA ARG A 228 -19.06 -2.37 2.50
C ARG A 228 -18.22 -3.29 3.38
N ARG A 229 -17.47 -4.19 2.77
CA ARG A 229 -16.60 -5.14 3.45
C ARG A 229 -15.23 -5.17 2.81
N ILE A 230 -14.19 -5.19 3.63
CA ILE A 230 -12.80 -5.39 3.21
C ILE A 230 -12.27 -6.59 3.99
N VAL A 231 -11.79 -7.62 3.29
CA VAL A 231 -11.24 -8.84 3.88
C VAL A 231 -9.75 -8.91 3.58
N LEU A 232 -8.94 -8.99 4.62
CA LEU A 232 -7.48 -9.02 4.53
C LEU A 232 -7.00 -10.48 4.51
N CYS A 233 -6.33 -10.88 3.43
CA CYS A 233 -5.71 -12.19 3.25
C CYS A 233 -4.19 -12.03 3.21
N GLY A 234 -3.44 -12.86 3.93
CA GLY A 234 -1.98 -12.80 3.94
C GLY A 234 -1.41 -11.51 4.53
N ILE A 235 -2.10 -10.91 5.49
CA ILE A 235 -1.63 -9.75 6.24
C ILE A 235 -1.20 -10.22 7.64
N ASP A 236 -0.17 -11.05 7.68
CA ASP A 236 0.19 -11.77 8.90
C ASP A 236 0.93 -10.90 9.92
N MET A 237 1.81 -10.00 9.46
CA MET A 237 2.58 -9.07 10.28
C MET A 237 3.36 -9.73 11.43
N GLY A 238 3.64 -11.02 11.30
CA GLY A 238 4.46 -11.77 12.21
C GLY A 238 5.94 -11.60 11.89
N LYS A 239 6.63 -12.73 11.71
CA LYS A 239 8.00 -12.77 11.20
C LYS A 239 8.04 -12.22 9.76
N GLN A 240 9.22 -11.81 9.32
CA GLN A 240 9.45 -11.33 7.95
C GLN A 240 9.54 -12.52 6.98
N GLU A 241 8.44 -13.25 6.87
CA GLU A 241 8.28 -14.40 5.98
C GLU A 241 7.19 -14.09 4.95
N TYR A 242 7.39 -14.61 3.75
CA TYR A 242 6.48 -14.41 2.62
C TYR A 242 5.99 -15.75 2.07
N PHE A 243 4.78 -15.79 1.52
CA PHE A 243 4.17 -17.01 0.98
C PHE A 243 5.06 -17.69 -0.08
N PHE A 244 5.78 -16.91 -0.89
CA PHE A 244 6.63 -17.41 -1.98
C PHE A 244 7.99 -17.97 -1.52
N GLN A 245 8.27 -17.95 -0.22
CA GLN A 245 9.44 -18.60 0.40
C GLN A 245 9.16 -20.05 0.82
N ASP A 246 7.96 -20.54 0.62
CA ASP A 246 7.61 -21.95 0.79
C ASP A 246 8.26 -22.79 -0.33
N ARG A 247 9.17 -23.67 0.06
CA ARG A 247 9.99 -24.48 -0.90
C ARG A 247 9.17 -25.48 -1.69
N GLU A 248 8.10 -25.99 -1.10
CA GLU A 248 7.24 -26.99 -1.75
C GLU A 248 6.34 -26.32 -2.79
N LEU A 249 5.74 -25.21 -2.45
CA LEU A 249 4.80 -24.50 -3.31
C LEU A 249 5.49 -23.58 -4.33
N PHE A 250 6.62 -22.97 -3.96
CA PHE A 250 7.32 -21.97 -4.75
C PHE A 250 8.83 -22.25 -4.88
N PRO A 251 9.26 -23.39 -5.46
CA PRO A 251 10.67 -23.79 -5.47
C PRO A 251 11.60 -22.79 -6.17
N ARG A 252 11.09 -21.98 -7.12
CA ARG A 252 11.87 -20.98 -7.86
C ARG A 252 12.14 -19.70 -7.07
N THR A 253 11.33 -19.40 -6.07
CA THR A 253 11.40 -18.14 -5.30
C THR A 253 11.75 -18.36 -3.83
N ALA A 254 11.78 -19.59 -3.38
CA ALA A 254 12.00 -19.95 -1.97
C ALA A 254 13.35 -19.50 -1.40
N SER A 255 14.36 -19.28 -2.27
CA SER A 255 15.67 -18.77 -1.88
C SER A 255 15.74 -17.25 -1.76
N LEU A 256 14.68 -16.53 -2.16
CA LEU A 256 14.67 -15.08 -2.07
C LEU A 256 14.54 -14.64 -0.62
N GLU A 257 15.50 -13.88 -0.16
CA GLU A 257 15.54 -13.34 1.21
C GLU A 257 15.38 -11.82 1.18
N PHE A 258 14.40 -11.31 1.94
CA PHE A 258 14.15 -9.88 2.08
C PHE A 258 14.28 -9.50 3.56
N GLY A 259 15.52 -9.30 3.98
CA GLY A 259 15.87 -8.94 5.35
C GLY A 259 15.94 -10.12 6.34
N PRO A 260 16.33 -9.84 7.60
CA PRO A 260 16.52 -10.87 8.61
C PRO A 260 15.20 -11.53 9.01
N LYS A 261 15.10 -12.85 8.89
CA LYS A 261 13.88 -13.63 9.21
C LYS A 261 13.49 -13.60 10.70
N GLU A 262 14.44 -13.26 11.57
CA GLU A 262 14.26 -13.26 13.02
C GLU A 262 13.48 -12.04 13.53
N HIS A 263 13.43 -10.97 12.74
CA HIS A 263 12.72 -9.76 13.10
C HIS A 263 11.25 -9.82 12.68
N ARG A 264 10.40 -9.19 13.47
CA ARG A 264 9.04 -8.90 13.03
C ARG A 264 9.07 -7.99 11.80
N HIS A 265 8.05 -8.07 10.98
CA HIS A 265 7.92 -7.16 9.85
C HIS A 265 7.97 -5.70 10.36
N TYR A 266 8.82 -4.86 9.75
CA TYR A 266 9.09 -3.49 10.22
C TYR A 266 7.82 -2.64 10.42
N THR A 267 6.76 -2.90 9.66
CA THR A 267 5.47 -2.23 9.83
C THR A 267 4.71 -2.70 11.07
N ALA A 268 5.00 -3.88 11.61
CA ALA A 268 4.37 -4.39 12.82
C ALA A 268 5.03 -3.88 14.10
N GLU A 269 6.34 -3.64 14.09
CA GLU A 269 7.07 -3.10 15.23
C GLU A 269 6.94 -1.58 15.35
N GLY A 270 6.69 -0.91 14.23
CA GLY A 270 6.84 0.54 14.12
C GLY A 270 8.31 0.94 14.08
N GLN A 271 8.57 2.22 13.95
CA GLN A 271 9.92 2.78 13.96
C GLN A 271 9.90 4.12 14.71
N GLN A 272 11.08 4.65 15.05
CA GLN A 272 11.19 5.92 15.77
C GLN A 272 10.37 7.07 15.16
N TRP A 273 10.07 6.97 13.88
CA TRP A 273 9.34 7.98 13.10
C TRP A 273 7.94 7.53 12.65
N MET A 274 7.50 6.33 13.05
CA MET A 274 6.28 5.70 12.54
C MET A 274 5.63 4.80 13.61
N VAL A 275 4.32 4.91 13.80
CA VAL A 275 3.57 3.99 14.68
C VAL A 275 3.36 2.63 14.01
N PRO A 276 3.21 1.54 14.78
CA PRO A 276 2.92 0.20 14.27
C PRO A 276 1.63 0.15 13.44
N MET A 277 1.57 -0.76 12.46
CA MET A 277 0.40 -0.93 11.59
C MET A 277 -0.88 -1.29 12.37
N GLN A 278 -0.79 -1.98 13.50
CA GLN A 278 -1.94 -2.24 14.37
C GLN A 278 -2.59 -0.94 14.84
N VAL A 279 -1.77 0.05 15.23
CA VAL A 279 -2.26 1.38 15.61
C VAL A 279 -2.87 2.10 14.40
N VAL A 280 -2.24 1.99 13.21
CA VAL A 280 -2.78 2.56 11.98
C VAL A 280 -4.16 2.00 11.66
N VAL A 281 -4.31 0.67 11.70
CA VAL A 281 -5.58 -0.01 11.44
C VAL A 281 -6.63 0.38 12.48
N SER A 282 -6.27 0.42 13.77
CA SER A 282 -7.17 0.87 14.83
C SER A 282 -7.72 2.28 14.59
N VAL A 283 -6.82 3.22 14.24
CA VAL A 283 -7.22 4.61 13.95
C VAL A 283 -8.06 4.69 12.67
N LEU A 284 -7.71 3.93 11.61
CA LEU A 284 -8.53 3.87 10.40
C LEU A 284 -9.92 3.28 10.67
N MET A 285 -10.03 2.24 11.48
CA MET A 285 -11.34 1.66 11.86
C MET A 285 -12.19 2.73 12.52
N ARG A 286 -11.73 3.35 13.59
CA ARG A 286 -12.46 4.34 14.36
C ARG A 286 -12.79 5.62 13.58
N GLU A 287 -11.83 6.17 12.84
CA GLU A 287 -11.97 7.50 12.22
C GLU A 287 -12.55 7.46 10.79
N VAL A 288 -12.41 6.32 10.10
CA VAL A 288 -12.72 6.21 8.67
C VAL A 288 -13.73 5.12 8.37
N LEU A 289 -13.46 3.87 8.78
CA LEU A 289 -14.26 2.71 8.37
C LEU A 289 -15.64 2.71 9.06
N GLU A 290 -15.68 2.76 10.37
CA GLU A 290 -16.93 2.78 11.15
C GLU A 290 -17.85 3.94 10.74
N PRO A 291 -17.36 5.20 10.62
CA PRO A 291 -18.21 6.29 10.16
C PRO A 291 -18.66 6.17 8.69
N ALA A 292 -17.97 5.35 7.87
CA ALA A 292 -18.35 5.07 6.51
C ALA A 292 -19.24 3.82 6.36
N GLY A 293 -19.53 3.10 7.46
CA GLY A 293 -20.27 1.85 7.47
C GLY A 293 -19.52 0.72 6.75
N VAL A 294 -18.17 0.72 6.83
CA VAL A 294 -17.30 -0.29 6.20
C VAL A 294 -16.78 -1.24 7.28
N GLU A 295 -17.02 -2.52 7.07
CA GLU A 295 -16.53 -3.59 7.93
C GLU A 295 -15.16 -4.09 7.46
N LEU A 296 -14.23 -4.28 8.40
CA LEU A 296 -12.91 -4.85 8.13
C LEU A 296 -12.82 -6.24 8.77
N TYR A 297 -12.34 -7.20 8.00
CA TYR A 297 -12.19 -8.59 8.43
C TYR A 297 -10.81 -9.14 8.08
N LEU A 298 -10.39 -10.17 8.79
CA LEU A 298 -9.28 -11.06 8.41
C LEU A 298 -9.84 -12.32 7.77
N GLU A 299 -9.11 -12.88 6.82
CA GLU A 299 -9.42 -14.21 6.26
C GLU A 299 -9.20 -15.33 7.29
N ASN A 300 -8.20 -15.18 8.17
CA ASN A 300 -7.88 -16.14 9.21
C ASN A 300 -7.28 -15.44 10.46
N SER A 301 -7.14 -16.16 11.55
CA SER A 301 -6.66 -15.66 12.84
C SER A 301 -5.13 -15.61 12.99
N ALA A 302 -4.35 -15.97 11.96
CA ALA A 302 -2.88 -15.99 12.04
C ALA A 302 -2.25 -14.59 12.02
N SER A 303 -3.01 -13.57 11.63
CA SER A 303 -2.56 -12.18 11.59
C SER A 303 -2.34 -11.61 12.99
N ALA A 304 -1.29 -10.80 13.15
CA ALA A 304 -1.10 -9.98 14.35
C ALA A 304 -2.20 -8.92 14.55
N LEU A 305 -3.08 -8.74 13.57
CA LEU A 305 -4.28 -7.90 13.68
C LEU A 305 -5.47 -8.63 14.31
N ALA A 306 -5.41 -9.94 14.54
CA ALA A 306 -6.55 -10.73 15.06
C ALA A 306 -7.16 -10.24 16.38
N PRO A 307 -6.41 -9.64 17.32
CA PRO A 307 -7.00 -9.04 18.51
C PRO A 307 -7.86 -7.80 18.24
N LEU A 308 -7.67 -7.17 17.06
CA LEU A 308 -8.32 -5.91 16.68
C LEU A 308 -9.39 -6.10 15.61
N VAL A 309 -9.13 -7.00 14.66
CA VAL A 309 -9.95 -7.20 13.46
C VAL A 309 -10.55 -8.61 13.51
N PRO A 310 -11.87 -8.77 13.44
CA PRO A 310 -12.52 -10.08 13.50
C PRO A 310 -12.22 -10.92 12.25
N VAL A 311 -12.26 -12.24 12.40
CA VAL A 311 -12.18 -13.18 11.28
C VAL A 311 -13.53 -13.18 10.52
N VAL A 312 -13.45 -13.19 9.20
CA VAL A 312 -14.64 -13.18 8.36
C VAL A 312 -15.47 -14.45 8.55
N PRO A 313 -16.81 -14.35 8.64
CA PRO A 313 -17.68 -15.52 8.73
C PRO A 313 -17.50 -16.47 7.52
N THR A 314 -17.49 -17.77 7.78
CA THR A 314 -17.29 -18.80 6.73
C THR A 314 -18.33 -18.73 5.62
N ALA A 315 -19.53 -18.28 5.95
CA ALA A 315 -20.63 -18.09 4.99
C ALA A 315 -20.26 -17.19 3.79
N ILE A 316 -19.29 -16.29 3.94
CA ILE A 316 -18.85 -15.44 2.84
C ILE A 316 -18.19 -16.24 1.69
N PHE A 317 -17.67 -17.43 1.98
CA PHE A 317 -17.01 -18.30 0.99
C PHE A 317 -17.96 -19.35 0.39
N ALA A 318 -19.19 -19.44 0.88
CA ALA A 318 -20.20 -20.34 0.35
C ALA A 318 -20.82 -19.70 -0.92
N CYS A 319 -20.39 -20.19 -2.08
CA CYS A 319 -20.97 -19.88 -3.39
C CYS A 319 -21.80 -21.05 -3.88
#